data_7c81e7d6b5c7e81eece1d55070d40ce8
#
_entry.id   7c81e7d6b5c7e81eece1d55070d40ce8
#
_cell.length_a   1.000
_cell.length_b   1.000
_cell.length_c   1.000
_cell.angle_alpha   90.00
_cell.angle_beta   90.00
_cell.angle_gamma   90.00
#
_symmetry.space_group_name_H-M   'P 1'
#
loop_
_entity.id
_entity.type
_entity.pdbx_description
1 polymer ?
#
loop_
_entity_poly.entity_id
_entity_poly.type
_entity_poly.pdbx_seq_one_letter_code
_entity_poly.pdbx_strand_id
1 'polypeptide(L)'
;MPIRVPNNLPAVETLTNENVFVMTDSRAMTQDIRPLQILILNLMPTKIDTETQLTRLLGNSPLQVELELLQTASHKSQNTPEEHMLAFYKNFEQIKQNYYDGMIVTGAPVELMEFEEVEYWDELCEIMEWSKSHVHSTFYICWGAQAGLYYHYGIKKHVLPEKLSGVYKHHLRYKTGMLFRGYDDVFYVPHSRYTDVDVEAVEACEDIKVVAESDEAGIFAIKSNDDKQIFIMGHSEYDADTLQKEYERDLKQGKNPKVPCNYYPDDDPSREPVVIWRSCANLLFSNWLNYFVYQSTPYDINCIQQEACEAMDLEKSDLTISKFGGTSLAGADRFKVAKEIIEADNNRRFVVVSAPGKRDARDTKVTDLLVELADSTCVGGGINLDLNHARELLAEIKERFVEIEEELGAGVDIEAEFAKIEHDIFEEGHGKAYITSRGEYLNGKLMAAYLGEPWQFVDAQDIVFFDNDGKLLMDETLKAISDRCAKLPRAVIPGFYGSFAEDGSVETFSRGGSDISASLVAAALHADLYENWTDVSGILMADPSIVRNPVTVPVMTYKELRELSYLGATVMHPDVVEPVVKLGIPIIIKNTM
;
A
#
# COMPACT_ATOMS: atom_id res chain seq x y z
N MET A 1 12.80 -0.04 3.16
CA MET A 1 13.15 -1.32 2.53
C MET A 1 13.75 -1.04 1.17
N PRO A 2 14.63 -1.87 0.63
CA PRO A 2 15.45 -1.50 -0.52
C PRO A 2 14.73 -1.66 -1.84
N ILE A 3 15.26 -0.97 -2.85
CA ILE A 3 14.85 -1.08 -4.23
C ILE A 3 15.06 -2.49 -4.77
N ARG A 4 14.06 -3.07 -5.45
CA ARG A 4 14.18 -4.34 -6.16
C ARG A 4 14.65 -4.10 -7.58
N VAL A 5 15.71 -4.77 -7.95
CA VAL A 5 16.32 -4.68 -9.28
C VAL A 5 16.75 -6.07 -9.78
N PRO A 6 16.86 -6.27 -11.12
CA PRO A 6 17.39 -7.49 -11.68
C PRO A 6 18.78 -7.84 -11.07
N ASN A 7 19.01 -9.13 -10.78
CA ASN A 7 20.23 -9.59 -10.11
C ASN A 7 21.54 -9.15 -10.79
N ASN A 8 21.52 -9.00 -12.10
CA ASN A 8 22.69 -8.70 -12.94
C ASN A 8 22.71 -7.25 -13.47
N LEU A 9 21.88 -6.35 -12.92
CA LEU A 9 21.93 -4.93 -13.28
C LEU A 9 23.29 -4.35 -12.80
N PRO A 10 24.07 -3.64 -13.65
CA PRO A 10 25.36 -3.07 -13.27
C PRO A 10 25.31 -2.14 -12.05
N ALA A 11 24.20 -1.45 -11.86
CA ALA A 11 23.97 -0.61 -10.68
C ALA A 11 24.06 -1.37 -9.35
N VAL A 12 23.77 -2.68 -9.32
CA VAL A 12 23.82 -3.51 -8.09
C VAL A 12 25.23 -3.51 -7.49
N GLU A 13 26.26 -3.71 -8.30
CA GLU A 13 27.65 -3.73 -7.84
C GLU A 13 28.07 -2.36 -7.31
N THR A 14 27.79 -1.29 -8.05
CA THR A 14 28.11 0.09 -7.65
C THR A 14 27.44 0.45 -6.33
N LEU A 15 26.14 0.22 -6.21
CA LEU A 15 25.35 0.57 -5.02
C LEU A 15 25.76 -0.26 -3.79
N THR A 16 26.07 -1.54 -3.98
CA THR A 16 26.59 -2.39 -2.89
C THR A 16 27.91 -1.86 -2.36
N ASN A 17 28.81 -1.41 -3.25
CA ASN A 17 30.08 -0.81 -2.86
C ASN A 17 29.91 0.54 -2.12
N GLU A 18 28.83 1.26 -2.39
CA GLU A 18 28.44 2.51 -1.72
C GLU A 18 27.68 2.29 -0.40
N ASN A 19 27.50 1.04 0.06
CA ASN A 19 26.66 0.65 1.20
C ASN A 19 25.19 1.05 1.05
N VAL A 20 24.69 1.23 -0.17
CA VAL A 20 23.28 1.37 -0.47
C VAL A 20 22.69 -0.03 -0.59
N PHE A 21 21.71 -0.34 0.26
CA PHE A 21 21.10 -1.67 0.26
C PHE A 21 20.18 -1.84 -0.96
N VAL A 22 20.49 -2.83 -1.79
CA VAL A 22 19.72 -3.17 -2.98
C VAL A 22 19.11 -4.57 -2.80
N MET A 23 17.83 -4.72 -3.12
CA MET A 23 17.15 -6.01 -3.10
C MET A 23 17.15 -6.62 -4.50
N THR A 24 17.86 -7.72 -4.67
CA THR A 24 17.83 -8.49 -5.92
C THR A 24 16.56 -9.34 -6.01
N ASP A 25 16.17 -9.74 -7.22
CA ASP A 25 14.97 -10.55 -7.46
C ASP A 25 14.90 -11.80 -6.58
N SER A 26 16.01 -12.51 -6.43
CA SER A 26 16.08 -13.73 -5.61
C SER A 26 15.78 -13.48 -4.12
N ARG A 27 16.06 -12.29 -3.62
CA ARG A 27 15.80 -11.92 -2.21
C ARG A 27 14.39 -11.37 -2.00
N ALA A 28 13.82 -10.72 -3.01
CA ALA A 28 12.49 -10.13 -2.95
C ALA A 28 11.36 -11.19 -2.90
N MET A 29 11.58 -12.38 -3.47
CA MET A 29 10.61 -13.48 -3.51
C MET A 29 10.21 -14.05 -2.12
N THR A 30 10.87 -13.61 -1.06
CA THR A 30 10.60 -14.09 0.31
C THR A 30 9.79 -13.10 1.17
N GLN A 31 9.28 -12.00 0.59
CA GLN A 31 8.58 -10.94 1.34
C GLN A 31 7.18 -10.67 0.76
N ASP A 32 6.20 -10.67 1.63
CA ASP A 32 4.77 -10.51 1.31
C ASP A 32 4.36 -9.02 1.41
N ILE A 33 4.96 -8.15 0.57
CA ILE A 33 4.70 -6.71 0.54
C ILE A 33 4.48 -6.30 -0.92
N ARG A 34 3.40 -5.54 -1.19
CA ARG A 34 3.21 -4.93 -2.50
C ARG A 34 4.29 -3.86 -2.73
N PRO A 35 5.26 -4.07 -3.62
CA PRO A 35 6.25 -3.06 -3.95
C PRO A 35 5.62 -1.97 -4.83
N LEU A 36 6.18 -0.76 -4.74
CA LEU A 36 5.83 0.32 -5.67
C LEU A 36 6.42 0.02 -7.05
N GLN A 37 5.60 0.06 -8.08
CA GLN A 37 6.00 -0.13 -9.46
C GLN A 37 6.45 1.22 -10.03
N ILE A 38 7.75 1.41 -10.23
CA ILE A 38 8.32 2.65 -10.76
C ILE A 38 8.91 2.42 -12.16
N LEU A 39 8.39 3.15 -13.14
CA LEU A 39 8.88 3.14 -14.51
C LEU A 39 9.90 4.27 -14.72
N ILE A 40 11.03 4.00 -15.36
CA ILE A 40 12.01 5.03 -15.73
C ILE A 40 12.13 5.07 -17.27
N LEU A 41 11.57 6.11 -17.89
CA LEU A 41 11.86 6.42 -19.29
C LEU A 41 13.20 7.15 -19.37
N ASN A 42 14.23 6.40 -19.72
CA ASN A 42 15.60 6.89 -19.77
C ASN A 42 15.97 7.38 -21.17
N LEU A 43 15.94 8.70 -21.37
CA LEU A 43 16.28 9.36 -22.64
C LEU A 43 17.76 9.79 -22.71
N MET A 44 18.52 9.58 -21.61
CA MET A 44 19.95 9.96 -21.56
C MET A 44 20.81 9.04 -22.44
N PRO A 45 21.89 9.57 -23.02
CA PRO A 45 22.81 8.79 -23.85
C PRO A 45 23.70 7.84 -23.01
N THR A 46 24.02 8.20 -21.76
CA THR A 46 24.78 7.38 -20.80
C THR A 46 23.81 6.69 -19.84
N LYS A 47 23.07 5.69 -20.37
CA LYS A 47 21.98 5.05 -19.63
C LYS A 47 22.39 4.43 -18.32
N ILE A 48 23.53 3.75 -18.27
CA ILE A 48 24.06 3.04 -17.07
C ILE A 48 24.36 4.03 -15.94
N ASP A 49 24.94 5.20 -16.25
CA ASP A 49 25.22 6.23 -15.25
C ASP A 49 23.90 6.77 -14.67
N THR A 50 22.94 7.08 -15.52
CA THR A 50 21.63 7.58 -15.12
C THR A 50 20.84 6.56 -14.30
N GLU A 51 20.89 5.28 -14.68
CA GLU A 51 20.31 4.18 -13.89
C GLU A 51 20.87 4.14 -12.47
N THR A 52 22.22 4.23 -12.35
CA THR A 52 22.91 4.22 -11.07
C THR A 52 22.51 5.43 -10.21
N GLN A 53 22.48 6.62 -10.80
CA GLN A 53 22.11 7.88 -10.14
C GLN A 53 20.69 7.82 -9.58
N LEU A 54 19.70 7.44 -10.41
CA LEU A 54 18.31 7.37 -10.01
C LEU A 54 18.06 6.23 -9.01
N THR A 55 18.68 5.07 -9.23
CA THR A 55 18.54 3.92 -8.33
C THR A 55 19.09 4.23 -6.93
N ARG A 56 20.17 5.01 -6.83
CA ARG A 56 20.73 5.46 -5.55
C ARG A 56 19.73 6.33 -4.78
N LEU A 57 19.05 7.26 -5.44
CA LEU A 57 18.08 8.15 -4.81
C LEU A 57 16.79 7.42 -4.41
N LEU A 58 16.27 6.57 -5.29
CA LEU A 58 15.08 5.75 -5.02
C LEU A 58 15.34 4.69 -3.94
N GLY A 59 16.58 4.16 -3.87
CA GLY A 59 16.99 3.18 -2.86
C GLY A 59 17.15 3.75 -1.45
N ASN A 60 17.23 5.08 -1.30
CA ASN A 60 17.32 5.74 0.00
C ASN A 60 15.94 6.00 0.63
N SER A 61 15.07 5.01 0.57
CA SER A 61 13.71 5.03 1.11
C SER A 61 13.43 3.73 1.87
N PRO A 62 12.61 3.75 2.93
CA PRO A 62 12.12 2.54 3.58
C PRO A 62 11.11 1.76 2.73
N LEU A 63 10.58 2.34 1.66
CA LEU A 63 9.60 1.72 0.78
C LEU A 63 10.25 0.70 -0.14
N GLN A 64 9.57 -0.40 -0.41
CA GLN A 64 10.00 -1.36 -1.42
C GLN A 64 9.60 -0.85 -2.81
N VAL A 65 10.57 -0.74 -3.70
CA VAL A 65 10.38 -0.23 -5.07
C VAL A 65 10.86 -1.27 -6.06
N GLU A 66 10.03 -1.61 -7.04
CA GLU A 66 10.38 -2.36 -8.24
C GLU A 66 10.61 -1.39 -9.39
N LEU A 67 11.77 -1.49 -10.02
CA LEU A 67 12.13 -0.65 -11.16
C LEU A 67 11.94 -1.38 -12.47
N GLU A 68 11.29 -0.70 -13.40
CA GLU A 68 11.23 -1.09 -14.80
C GLU A 68 11.84 0.02 -15.66
N LEU A 69 12.71 -0.37 -16.60
CA LEU A 69 13.41 0.56 -17.46
C LEU A 69 12.77 0.58 -18.86
N LEU A 70 12.44 1.78 -19.34
CA LEU A 70 11.81 2.02 -20.64
C LEU A 70 12.76 2.80 -21.54
N GLN A 71 12.82 2.41 -22.80
CA GLN A 71 13.48 3.14 -23.88
C GLN A 71 12.48 3.42 -25.00
N THR A 72 12.78 4.46 -25.80
CA THR A 72 12.10 4.69 -27.06
C THR A 72 12.55 3.66 -28.11
N ALA A 73 11.60 3.08 -28.83
CA ALA A 73 11.88 2.12 -29.91
C ALA A 73 12.37 2.81 -31.20
N SER A 74 11.92 4.06 -31.41
CA SER A 74 12.26 4.89 -32.58
C SER A 74 13.71 5.37 -32.57
N HIS A 75 14.43 5.34 -31.44
CA HIS A 75 15.83 5.76 -31.33
C HIS A 75 16.74 4.66 -30.80
N LYS A 76 17.81 4.32 -31.52
CA LYS A 76 18.81 3.33 -31.05
C LYS A 76 19.92 4.02 -30.27
N SER A 77 20.10 3.63 -29.01
CA SER A 77 21.21 4.13 -28.16
C SER A 77 22.57 3.80 -28.78
N GLN A 78 23.45 4.82 -28.89
CA GLN A 78 24.78 4.65 -29.47
C GLN A 78 25.88 4.42 -28.41
N ASN A 79 25.63 4.82 -27.16
CA ASN A 79 26.63 4.83 -26.09
C ASN A 79 26.41 3.71 -25.04
N THR A 80 25.40 2.88 -25.20
CA THR A 80 25.08 1.78 -24.30
C THR A 80 25.18 0.46 -25.04
N PRO A 81 25.82 -0.58 -24.48
CA PRO A 81 25.93 -1.89 -25.11
C PRO A 81 24.54 -2.49 -25.45
N GLU A 82 24.40 -3.07 -26.62
CA GLU A 82 23.13 -3.66 -27.07
C GLU A 82 22.65 -4.80 -26.15
N GLU A 83 23.60 -5.58 -25.63
CA GLU A 83 23.33 -6.65 -24.65
C GLU A 83 22.66 -6.10 -23.37
N HIS A 84 23.11 -4.94 -22.88
CA HIS A 84 22.52 -4.26 -21.73
C HIS A 84 21.08 -3.81 -22.03
N MET A 85 20.89 -3.22 -23.21
CA MET A 85 19.56 -2.76 -23.64
C MET A 85 18.56 -3.92 -23.74
N LEU A 86 18.96 -5.03 -24.34
CA LEU A 86 18.13 -6.23 -24.48
C LEU A 86 17.82 -6.92 -23.13
N ALA A 87 18.76 -6.82 -22.19
CA ALA A 87 18.61 -7.50 -20.89
C ALA A 87 17.72 -6.72 -19.90
N PHE A 88 17.72 -5.38 -19.94
CA PHE A 88 17.14 -4.56 -18.87
C PHE A 88 16.07 -3.57 -19.35
N TYR A 89 16.03 -3.23 -20.65
CA TYR A 89 15.07 -2.24 -21.16
C TYR A 89 13.91 -2.88 -21.89
N LYS A 90 12.73 -2.35 -21.63
CA LYS A 90 11.51 -2.62 -22.42
C LYS A 90 11.24 -1.48 -23.38
N ASN A 91 10.47 -1.76 -24.42
CA ASN A 91 9.87 -0.73 -25.27
C ASN A 91 8.41 -0.50 -24.86
N PHE A 92 7.80 0.57 -25.39
CA PHE A 92 6.45 0.98 -25.01
C PHE A 92 5.39 -0.11 -25.30
N GLU A 93 5.49 -0.82 -26.42
CA GLU A 93 4.56 -1.91 -26.78
C GLU A 93 4.52 -3.05 -25.75
N GLN A 94 5.62 -3.27 -25.05
CA GLN A 94 5.71 -4.33 -24.03
C GLN A 94 5.09 -3.96 -22.69
N ILE A 95 4.87 -2.67 -22.45
CA ILE A 95 4.42 -2.16 -21.13
C ILE A 95 3.06 -1.45 -21.17
N LYS A 96 2.52 -1.16 -22.34
CA LYS A 96 1.33 -0.31 -22.50
C LYS A 96 0.04 -0.83 -21.82
N GLN A 97 0.01 -2.10 -21.42
CA GLN A 97 -1.10 -2.68 -20.67
C GLN A 97 -0.86 -2.66 -19.14
N ASN A 98 0.34 -2.24 -18.70
CA ASN A 98 0.70 -2.21 -17.30
C ASN A 98 0.31 -0.89 -16.65
N TYR A 99 0.19 -0.91 -15.32
CA TYR A 99 -0.02 0.27 -14.48
C TYR A 99 1.17 0.47 -13.55
N TYR A 100 1.47 1.73 -13.24
CA TYR A 100 2.62 2.10 -12.40
C TYR A 100 2.24 3.11 -11.34
N ASP A 101 2.83 2.96 -10.15
CA ASP A 101 2.68 3.92 -9.05
C ASP A 101 3.36 5.24 -9.38
N GLY A 102 4.50 5.18 -10.06
CA GLY A 102 5.23 6.36 -10.48
C GLY A 102 6.03 6.15 -11.76
N MET A 103 6.31 7.26 -12.43
CA MET A 103 7.16 7.28 -13.62
C MET A 103 8.17 8.42 -13.53
N ILE A 104 9.40 8.17 -13.94
CA ILE A 104 10.43 9.20 -14.12
C ILE A 104 10.74 9.33 -15.60
N VAL A 105 10.68 10.57 -16.13
CA VAL A 105 11.11 10.91 -17.48
C VAL A 105 12.39 11.73 -17.36
N THR A 106 13.50 11.18 -17.86
CA THR A 106 14.81 11.84 -17.73
C THR A 106 15.00 12.97 -18.73
N GLY A 107 16.06 13.76 -18.54
CA GLY A 107 16.55 14.68 -19.55
C GLY A 107 17.06 13.98 -20.82
N ALA A 108 17.34 14.78 -21.85
CA ALA A 108 17.95 14.33 -23.11
C ALA A 108 18.85 15.42 -23.69
N PRO A 109 19.94 15.09 -24.40
CA PRO A 109 20.87 16.08 -24.96
C PRO A 109 20.41 16.65 -26.30
N VAL A 110 19.13 16.92 -26.45
CA VAL A 110 18.47 17.43 -27.69
C VAL A 110 17.84 18.80 -27.48
N GLU A 111 18.29 19.54 -26.48
CA GLU A 111 17.70 20.80 -26.03
C GLU A 111 17.61 21.88 -27.09
N LEU A 112 18.58 21.94 -28.03
CA LEU A 112 18.64 22.95 -29.09
C LEU A 112 17.76 22.62 -30.30
N MET A 113 17.19 21.42 -30.37
CA MET A 113 16.23 21.05 -31.42
C MET A 113 14.83 21.51 -31.00
N GLU A 114 13.99 21.86 -31.98
CA GLU A 114 12.55 21.96 -31.68
C GLU A 114 12.00 20.59 -31.29
N PHE A 115 10.92 20.57 -30.50
CA PHE A 115 10.41 19.29 -29.99
C PHE A 115 9.99 18.35 -31.11
N GLU A 116 9.32 18.87 -32.13
CA GLU A 116 8.82 18.12 -33.28
C GLU A 116 9.96 17.62 -34.21
N GLU A 117 11.18 18.15 -34.07
CA GLU A 117 12.37 17.69 -34.83
C GLU A 117 13.08 16.51 -34.13
N VAL A 118 12.70 16.17 -32.89
CA VAL A 118 13.30 15.07 -32.15
C VAL A 118 12.77 13.74 -32.70
N GLU A 119 13.67 12.82 -33.08
CA GLU A 119 13.35 11.55 -33.77
C GLU A 119 12.27 10.72 -33.07
N TYR A 120 12.24 10.75 -31.74
CA TYR A 120 11.30 9.98 -30.88
C TYR A 120 10.17 10.84 -30.31
N TRP A 121 9.91 12.04 -30.85
CA TRP A 121 8.92 12.96 -30.31
C TRP A 121 7.50 12.39 -30.31
N ASP A 122 7.09 11.79 -31.44
CA ASP A 122 5.74 11.21 -31.54
C ASP A 122 5.53 10.06 -30.55
N GLU A 123 6.54 9.18 -30.39
CA GLU A 123 6.51 8.11 -29.40
C GLU A 123 6.49 8.66 -27.97
N LEU A 124 7.25 9.73 -27.69
CA LEU A 124 7.25 10.38 -26.38
C LEU A 124 5.88 11.00 -26.06
N CYS A 125 5.22 11.62 -27.04
CA CYS A 125 3.86 12.14 -26.89
C CYS A 125 2.86 11.02 -26.58
N GLU A 126 2.96 9.88 -27.27
CA GLU A 126 2.12 8.71 -26.99
C GLU A 126 2.32 8.19 -25.57
N ILE A 127 3.57 8.10 -25.10
CA ILE A 127 3.91 7.68 -23.73
C ILE A 127 3.39 8.71 -22.70
N MET A 128 3.52 10.01 -22.95
CA MET A 128 3.02 11.06 -22.06
C MET A 128 1.48 11.05 -21.98
N GLU A 129 0.78 10.81 -23.08
CA GLU A 129 -0.68 10.66 -23.07
C GLU A 129 -1.11 9.41 -22.30
N TRP A 130 -0.47 8.28 -22.59
CA TRP A 130 -0.70 7.03 -21.88
C TRP A 130 -0.45 7.16 -20.36
N SER A 131 0.57 7.92 -19.96
CA SER A 131 0.90 8.10 -18.54
C SER A 131 -0.23 8.75 -17.73
N LYS A 132 -1.09 9.57 -18.33
CA LYS A 132 -2.24 10.20 -17.64
C LYS A 132 -3.22 9.18 -17.07
N SER A 133 -3.33 8.01 -17.69
CA SER A 133 -4.29 6.96 -17.31
C SER A 133 -3.65 5.71 -16.70
N HIS A 134 -2.35 5.49 -16.88
CA HIS A 134 -1.65 4.28 -16.46
C HIS A 134 -0.59 4.54 -15.38
N VAL A 135 -0.29 5.80 -15.07
CA VAL A 135 0.70 6.18 -14.08
C VAL A 135 0.07 7.12 -13.06
N HIS A 136 0.25 6.84 -11.78
CA HIS A 136 -0.35 7.67 -10.74
C HIS A 136 0.37 9.01 -10.57
N SER A 137 1.72 9.01 -10.56
CA SER A 137 2.52 10.24 -10.44
C SER A 137 3.72 10.21 -11.39
N THR A 138 3.88 11.25 -12.23
CA THR A 138 4.99 11.37 -13.18
C THR A 138 5.95 12.49 -12.79
N PHE A 139 7.24 12.16 -12.72
CA PHE A 139 8.34 13.04 -12.34
C PHE A 139 9.24 13.30 -13.54
N TYR A 140 9.21 14.50 -14.07
CA TYR A 140 9.96 14.94 -15.25
C TYR A 140 11.22 15.68 -14.85
N ILE A 141 12.36 15.40 -15.51
CA ILE A 141 13.67 15.99 -15.18
C ILE A 141 14.23 16.75 -16.39
N CYS A 142 14.69 17.98 -16.19
CA CYS A 142 15.41 18.84 -17.12
C CYS A 142 14.68 18.97 -18.48
N TRP A 143 15.27 18.48 -19.58
CA TRP A 143 14.63 18.51 -20.90
C TRP A 143 13.30 17.72 -20.91
N GLY A 144 13.24 16.61 -20.19
CA GLY A 144 11.97 15.88 -20.01
C GLY A 144 10.90 16.74 -19.35
N ALA A 145 11.27 17.61 -18.40
CA ALA A 145 10.35 18.57 -17.79
C ALA A 145 9.87 19.63 -18.80
N GLN A 146 10.76 20.15 -19.63
CA GLN A 146 10.38 21.08 -20.69
C GLN A 146 9.46 20.41 -21.74
N ALA A 147 9.76 19.17 -22.13
CA ALA A 147 8.93 18.37 -23.04
C ALA A 147 7.54 18.10 -22.48
N GLY A 148 7.46 17.73 -21.20
CA GLY A 148 6.19 17.53 -20.52
C GLY A 148 5.36 18.80 -20.40
N LEU A 149 5.96 19.93 -20.03
CA LEU A 149 5.29 21.22 -19.98
C LEU A 149 4.79 21.68 -21.35
N TYR A 150 5.56 21.43 -22.39
CA TYR A 150 5.13 21.73 -23.75
C TYR A 150 3.95 20.85 -24.19
N TYR A 151 4.05 19.54 -23.98
CA TYR A 151 3.02 18.60 -24.40
C TYR A 151 1.70 18.80 -23.64
N HIS A 152 1.76 18.90 -22.31
CA HIS A 152 0.55 18.95 -21.46
C HIS A 152 -0.10 20.34 -21.40
N TYR A 153 0.72 21.41 -21.46
CA TYR A 153 0.26 22.79 -21.19
C TYR A 153 0.60 23.79 -22.29
N GLY A 154 1.27 23.35 -23.37
CA GLY A 154 1.65 24.22 -24.48
C GLY A 154 2.74 25.23 -24.15
N ILE A 155 3.46 25.08 -23.04
CA ILE A 155 4.49 26.01 -22.57
C ILE A 155 5.77 25.76 -23.36
N LYS A 156 6.22 26.78 -24.10
CA LYS A 156 7.39 26.69 -24.96
C LYS A 156 8.69 26.87 -24.17
N LYS A 157 9.77 26.33 -24.74
CA LYS A 157 11.14 26.64 -24.32
C LYS A 157 11.74 27.73 -25.15
N HIS A 158 12.78 28.37 -24.63
CA HIS A 158 13.63 29.32 -25.37
C HIS A 158 15.11 29.02 -25.11
N VAL A 159 15.97 29.40 -26.03
CA VAL A 159 17.42 29.20 -25.90
C VAL A 159 18.00 30.30 -25.02
N LEU A 160 18.81 29.87 -24.02
CA LEU A 160 19.54 30.79 -23.16
C LEU A 160 20.72 31.45 -23.92
N PRO A 161 21.11 32.68 -23.56
CA PRO A 161 22.27 33.34 -24.15
C PRO A 161 23.58 32.56 -24.03
N GLU A 162 23.69 31.74 -22.95
CA GLU A 162 24.82 30.87 -22.68
C GLU A 162 24.35 29.64 -21.87
N LYS A 163 25.15 28.56 -21.89
CA LYS A 163 24.87 27.35 -21.10
C LYS A 163 24.80 27.69 -19.61
N LEU A 164 23.68 27.40 -18.98
CA LEU A 164 23.56 27.42 -17.53
C LEU A 164 24.20 26.14 -16.97
N SER A 165 25.41 26.25 -16.38
CA SER A 165 26.15 25.12 -15.83
C SER A 165 26.74 25.49 -14.47
N GLY A 166 26.41 24.70 -13.45
CA GLY A 166 26.87 24.94 -12.09
C GLY A 166 25.92 24.48 -11.01
N VAL A 167 26.17 24.88 -9.77
CA VAL A 167 25.37 24.59 -8.60
C VAL A 167 24.79 25.89 -8.06
N TYR A 168 23.49 26.03 -8.17
CA TYR A 168 22.79 27.28 -7.90
C TYR A 168 21.99 27.21 -6.61
N LYS A 169 21.85 28.37 -5.98
CA LYS A 169 21.06 28.58 -4.78
C LYS A 169 19.59 28.70 -5.12
N HIS A 170 18.72 27.97 -4.43
CA HIS A 170 17.28 27.97 -4.61
C HIS A 170 16.53 28.30 -3.32
N HIS A 171 15.28 28.74 -3.46
CA HIS A 171 14.35 28.96 -2.36
C HIS A 171 12.95 28.45 -2.70
N LEU A 172 12.15 28.21 -1.66
CA LEU A 172 10.77 27.74 -1.81
C LEU A 172 9.82 28.93 -1.93
N ARG A 173 8.88 28.86 -2.89
CA ARG A 173 7.75 29.80 -2.92
C ARG A 173 6.73 29.53 -1.82
N TYR A 174 6.56 28.26 -1.42
CA TYR A 174 5.61 27.82 -0.41
C TYR A 174 6.28 26.89 0.59
N LYS A 175 6.38 27.31 1.85
CA LYS A 175 7.08 26.57 2.92
C LYS A 175 6.36 25.32 3.40
N THR A 176 5.07 25.14 3.07
CA THR A 176 4.22 24.04 3.54
C THR A 176 3.99 22.92 2.52
N GLY A 177 4.70 22.97 1.38
CA GLY A 177 4.55 21.96 0.32
C GLY A 177 5.14 20.60 0.70
N MET A 178 4.39 19.50 0.46
CA MET A 178 4.84 18.16 0.79
C MET A 178 6.08 17.70 0.00
N LEU A 179 6.26 18.17 -1.23
CA LEU A 179 7.42 17.83 -2.07
C LEU A 179 8.75 18.29 -1.45
N PHE A 180 8.74 19.41 -0.78
CA PHE A 180 9.91 20.02 -0.12
C PHE A 180 9.85 19.95 1.41
N ARG A 181 9.08 19.02 1.95
CA ARG A 181 9.01 18.82 3.39
C ARG A 181 10.37 18.48 3.97
N GLY A 182 10.80 19.24 4.99
CA GLY A 182 12.08 19.09 5.65
C GLY A 182 13.25 19.82 4.97
N TYR A 183 12.99 20.56 3.89
CA TYR A 183 14.00 21.43 3.29
C TYR A 183 14.26 22.66 4.14
N ASP A 184 15.50 23.14 4.09
CA ASP A 184 15.86 24.46 4.59
C ASP A 184 15.28 25.57 3.70
N ASP A 185 15.21 26.79 4.20
CA ASP A 185 14.75 27.96 3.42
C ASP A 185 15.60 28.21 2.16
N VAL A 186 16.83 27.69 2.17
CA VAL A 186 17.81 27.79 1.08
C VAL A 186 18.44 26.42 0.83
N PHE A 187 18.50 26.00 -0.41
CA PHE A 187 19.12 24.76 -0.83
C PHE A 187 19.85 24.91 -2.16
N TYR A 188 20.65 23.93 -2.53
CA TYR A 188 21.49 24.00 -3.73
C TYR A 188 21.15 22.86 -4.69
N VAL A 189 21.15 23.17 -6.00
CA VAL A 189 20.84 22.20 -7.07
C VAL A 189 21.80 22.38 -8.25
N PRO A 190 22.33 21.29 -8.82
CA PRO A 190 23.07 21.31 -10.07
C PRO A 190 22.14 21.63 -11.26
N HIS A 191 22.65 22.42 -12.19
CA HIS A 191 22.01 22.66 -13.48
C HIS A 191 23.03 22.49 -14.61
N SER A 192 22.55 21.98 -15.75
CA SER A 192 23.33 21.89 -16.99
C SER A 192 22.36 21.93 -18.16
N ARG A 193 22.03 23.12 -18.69
CA ARG A 193 21.08 23.29 -19.78
C ARG A 193 21.36 24.49 -20.64
N TYR A 194 20.96 24.41 -21.94
CA TYR A 194 21.02 25.48 -22.93
C TYR A 194 19.68 26.19 -23.12
N THR A 195 18.60 25.65 -22.56
CA THR A 195 17.24 26.17 -22.74
C THR A 195 16.55 26.35 -21.40
N ASP A 196 15.55 27.23 -21.38
CA ASP A 196 14.63 27.39 -20.24
C ASP A 196 13.20 27.52 -20.76
N VAL A 197 12.22 27.39 -19.85
CA VAL A 197 10.80 27.55 -20.15
C VAL A 197 10.39 29.02 -20.17
N ASP A 198 9.31 29.30 -20.88
CA ASP A 198 8.68 30.62 -20.88
C ASP A 198 8.02 30.86 -19.52
N VAL A 199 8.68 31.70 -18.69
CA VAL A 199 8.24 32.01 -17.32
C VAL A 199 6.87 32.69 -17.29
N GLU A 200 6.61 33.59 -18.24
CA GLU A 200 5.30 34.29 -18.29
C GLU A 200 4.17 33.31 -18.63
N ALA A 201 4.42 32.35 -19.50
CA ALA A 201 3.46 31.31 -19.84
C ALA A 201 3.23 30.35 -18.67
N VAL A 202 4.29 29.99 -17.91
CA VAL A 202 4.15 29.17 -16.68
C VAL A 202 3.31 29.89 -15.64
N GLU A 203 3.56 31.17 -15.37
CA GLU A 203 2.82 31.95 -14.38
C GLU A 203 1.36 32.21 -14.78
N ALA A 204 1.07 32.25 -16.08
CA ALA A 204 -0.29 32.44 -16.60
C ALA A 204 -1.11 31.14 -16.62
N CYS A 205 -0.50 29.98 -16.48
CA CYS A 205 -1.18 28.69 -16.52
C CYS A 205 -1.83 28.37 -15.15
N GLU A 206 -3.16 28.32 -15.13
CA GLU A 206 -3.93 28.06 -13.89
C GLU A 206 -3.83 26.60 -13.40
N ASP A 207 -3.41 25.64 -14.25
CA ASP A 207 -3.39 24.22 -13.94
C ASP A 207 -2.11 23.76 -13.22
N ILE A 208 -1.09 24.61 -13.16
CA ILE A 208 0.21 24.31 -12.56
C ILE A 208 0.66 25.38 -11.57
N LYS A 209 1.63 25.03 -10.72
CA LYS A 209 2.20 25.95 -9.71
C LYS A 209 3.71 25.83 -9.67
N VAL A 210 4.39 26.98 -9.68
CA VAL A 210 5.81 27.05 -9.35
C VAL A 210 5.94 26.90 -7.82
N VAL A 211 6.74 25.93 -7.37
CA VAL A 211 6.92 25.63 -5.94
C VAL A 211 8.31 25.95 -5.43
N ALA A 212 9.32 26.00 -6.30
CA ALA A 212 10.68 26.41 -5.97
C ALA A 212 11.39 27.09 -7.16
N GLU A 213 12.26 28.05 -6.86
CA GLU A 213 12.96 28.86 -7.87
C GLU A 213 14.31 29.36 -7.35
N SER A 214 15.11 29.92 -8.27
CA SER A 214 16.40 30.54 -8.04
C SER A 214 16.42 31.93 -8.70
N ASP A 215 17.04 32.90 -8.02
CA ASP A 215 17.26 34.25 -8.59
C ASP A 215 18.23 34.20 -9.81
N GLU A 216 19.12 33.18 -9.86
CA GLU A 216 20.15 33.03 -10.87
C GLU A 216 19.81 31.99 -11.93
N ALA A 217 19.17 30.88 -11.53
CA ALA A 217 18.88 29.73 -12.41
C ALA A 217 17.40 29.63 -12.83
N GLY A 218 16.55 30.59 -12.44
CA GLY A 218 15.14 30.60 -12.80
C GLY A 218 14.29 29.56 -12.06
N ILE A 219 13.21 29.12 -12.68
CA ILE A 219 12.29 28.13 -12.10
C ILE A 219 13.00 26.80 -11.90
N PHE A 220 12.86 26.20 -10.72
CA PHE A 220 13.38 24.89 -10.40
C PHE A 220 12.32 23.79 -10.43
N ALA A 221 11.21 24.03 -9.75
CA ALA A 221 10.18 23.00 -9.61
C ALA A 221 8.78 23.54 -9.85
N ILE A 222 8.04 22.83 -10.69
CA ILE A 222 6.64 23.08 -11.01
C ILE A 222 5.87 21.80 -10.70
N LYS A 223 4.62 21.91 -10.26
CA LYS A 223 3.71 20.77 -10.12
C LYS A 223 2.33 21.08 -10.67
N SER A 224 1.60 20.06 -11.13
CA SER A 224 0.18 20.17 -11.45
C SER A 224 -0.67 20.36 -10.19
N ASN A 225 -1.87 20.94 -10.34
CA ASN A 225 -2.77 21.16 -9.21
C ASN A 225 -3.31 19.87 -8.59
N ASP A 226 -3.40 18.80 -9.39
CA ASP A 226 -3.81 17.47 -8.96
C ASP A 226 -2.66 16.64 -8.34
N ASP A 227 -1.46 17.21 -8.25
CA ASP A 227 -0.25 16.58 -7.72
C ASP A 227 0.25 15.35 -8.52
N LYS A 228 -0.30 15.08 -9.71
CA LYS A 228 0.07 13.92 -10.54
C LYS A 228 1.32 14.16 -11.39
N GLN A 229 1.65 15.42 -11.70
CA GLN A 229 2.79 15.76 -12.54
C GLN A 229 3.74 16.71 -11.81
N ILE A 230 5.02 16.36 -11.80
CA ILE A 230 6.09 17.14 -11.17
C ILE A 230 7.18 17.39 -12.20
N PHE A 231 7.58 18.65 -12.39
CA PHE A 231 8.56 19.09 -13.37
C PHE A 231 9.74 19.74 -12.66
N ILE A 232 10.92 19.16 -12.78
CA ILE A 232 12.16 19.58 -12.15
C ILE A 232 13.15 20.03 -13.21
N MET A 233 13.54 21.29 -13.20
CA MET A 233 14.43 21.90 -14.22
C MET A 233 15.92 21.67 -13.96
N GLY A 234 16.28 21.27 -12.74
CA GLY A 234 17.66 20.95 -12.35
C GLY A 234 17.94 19.45 -12.34
N HIS A 235 19.18 19.11 -11.97
CA HIS A 235 19.69 17.74 -11.93
C HIS A 235 20.05 17.31 -10.52
N SER A 236 19.02 17.06 -9.68
CA SER A 236 19.25 16.59 -8.31
C SER A 236 19.91 15.20 -8.25
N GLU A 237 19.83 14.42 -9.34
CA GLU A 237 20.40 13.07 -9.46
C GLU A 237 21.91 13.07 -9.73
N TYR A 238 22.53 14.19 -10.10
CA TYR A 238 23.93 14.24 -10.51
C TYR A 238 24.89 13.76 -9.43
N ASP A 239 25.87 12.96 -9.87
CA ASP A 239 27.04 12.58 -9.09
C ASP A 239 28.02 13.75 -8.89
N ALA A 240 28.94 13.55 -7.94
CA ALA A 240 29.94 14.57 -7.60
C ALA A 240 30.73 15.07 -8.82
N ASP A 241 31.03 14.19 -9.76
CA ASP A 241 31.89 14.42 -10.92
C ASP A 241 31.13 14.65 -12.25
N THR A 242 29.79 14.64 -12.24
CA THR A 242 29.01 14.72 -13.49
C THR A 242 29.25 16.05 -14.24
N LEU A 243 29.14 17.18 -13.54
CA LEU A 243 29.42 18.49 -14.15
C LEU A 243 30.88 18.65 -14.60
N GLN A 244 31.83 18.04 -13.88
CA GLN A 244 33.23 17.98 -14.29
C GLN A 244 33.41 17.22 -15.60
N LYS A 245 32.83 16.03 -15.71
CA LYS A 245 32.88 15.20 -16.92
C LYS A 245 32.26 15.93 -18.13
N GLU A 246 31.17 16.65 -17.92
CA GLU A 246 30.56 17.48 -18.96
C GLU A 246 31.47 18.65 -19.38
N TYR A 247 32.05 19.36 -18.42
CA TYR A 247 32.95 20.47 -18.66
C TYR A 247 34.20 20.00 -19.42
N GLU A 248 34.85 18.92 -19.00
CA GLU A 248 36.00 18.34 -19.67
C GLU A 248 35.68 17.83 -21.09
N ARG A 249 34.50 17.21 -21.27
CA ARG A 249 34.01 16.78 -22.59
C ARG A 249 33.85 17.97 -23.53
N ASP A 250 33.23 19.05 -23.08
CA ASP A 250 32.96 20.23 -23.87
C ASP A 250 34.27 20.97 -24.20
N LEU A 251 35.26 21.01 -23.29
CA LEU A 251 36.62 21.48 -23.57
C LEU A 251 37.32 20.66 -24.67
N LYS A 252 37.28 19.31 -24.57
CA LYS A 252 37.85 18.40 -25.56
C LYS A 252 37.22 18.57 -26.94
N GLN A 253 35.93 18.96 -26.99
CA GLN A 253 35.22 19.26 -28.25
C GLN A 253 35.45 20.67 -28.76
N GLY A 254 36.27 21.48 -28.10
CA GLY A 254 36.58 22.84 -28.52
C GLY A 254 35.43 23.86 -28.38
N LYS A 255 34.43 23.57 -27.55
CA LYS A 255 33.27 24.43 -27.31
C LYS A 255 33.55 25.63 -26.41
N ASN A 256 34.73 25.68 -25.79
CA ASN A 256 35.15 26.74 -24.86
C ASN A 256 34.13 27.03 -23.76
N PRO A 257 33.69 25.99 -22.99
CA PRO A 257 32.67 26.17 -21.94
C PRO A 257 33.19 27.04 -20.79
N LYS A 258 32.29 27.76 -20.12
CA LYS A 258 32.61 28.41 -18.84
C LYS A 258 32.80 27.32 -17.76
N VAL A 259 33.62 27.64 -16.75
CA VAL A 259 33.73 26.82 -15.56
C VAL A 259 32.35 26.72 -14.89
N PRO A 260 31.88 25.54 -14.48
CA PRO A 260 30.60 25.42 -13.78
C PRO A 260 30.57 26.26 -12.51
N CYS A 261 29.58 27.14 -12.41
CA CYS A 261 29.44 28.14 -11.34
C CYS A 261 29.23 27.47 -9.97
N ASN A 262 29.92 27.92 -8.92
CA ASN A 262 29.79 27.43 -7.54
C ASN A 262 30.01 25.91 -7.39
N TYR A 263 30.63 25.26 -8.36
CA TYR A 263 30.87 23.82 -8.33
C TYR A 263 32.24 23.47 -7.78
N TYR A 264 33.28 24.19 -8.23
CA TYR A 264 34.63 24.08 -7.68
C TYR A 264 34.85 25.14 -6.61
N PRO A 265 35.69 24.84 -5.57
CA PRO A 265 36.07 25.88 -4.62
C PRO A 265 36.77 27.05 -5.34
N ASP A 266 36.27 28.28 -5.11
CA ASP A 266 36.73 29.51 -5.75
C ASP A 266 36.64 29.48 -7.30
N ASP A 267 35.74 28.65 -7.86
CA ASP A 267 35.57 28.37 -9.30
C ASP A 267 36.88 27.89 -10.00
N ASP A 268 37.80 27.29 -9.25
CA ASP A 268 39.08 26.75 -9.76
C ASP A 268 38.93 25.27 -10.18
N PRO A 269 38.90 24.94 -11.49
CA PRO A 269 38.71 23.59 -11.99
C PRO A 269 39.90 22.65 -11.73
N SER A 270 41.00 23.15 -11.17
CA SER A 270 42.11 22.29 -10.68
C SER A 270 41.87 21.66 -9.33
N ARG A 271 40.81 22.12 -8.61
CA ARG A 271 40.43 21.63 -7.29
C ARG A 271 39.29 20.62 -7.40
N GLU A 272 39.17 19.74 -6.43
CA GLU A 272 38.02 18.79 -6.38
C GLU A 272 36.71 19.51 -6.12
N PRO A 273 35.61 19.10 -6.77
CA PRO A 273 34.29 19.70 -6.58
C PRO A 273 33.75 19.40 -5.17
N VAL A 274 32.92 20.33 -4.66
CA VAL A 274 32.28 20.19 -3.36
C VAL A 274 30.79 19.89 -3.54
N VAL A 275 30.35 18.73 -3.07
CA VAL A 275 28.94 18.30 -3.15
C VAL A 275 28.14 18.92 -2.02
N ILE A 276 27.21 19.82 -2.33
CA ILE A 276 26.34 20.50 -1.37
C ILE A 276 24.83 20.29 -1.67
N TRP A 277 24.48 19.41 -2.61
CA TRP A 277 23.10 19.15 -3.03
C TRP A 277 22.57 17.74 -2.66
N ARG A 278 23.43 16.80 -2.23
CA ARG A 278 23.07 15.39 -2.03
C ARG A 278 21.97 15.17 -1.01
N SER A 279 21.98 15.90 0.11
CA SER A 279 20.94 15.77 1.15
C SER A 279 19.57 16.20 0.65
N CYS A 280 19.51 17.32 -0.06
CA CYS A 280 18.29 17.83 -0.66
C CYS A 280 17.78 16.91 -1.78
N ALA A 281 18.67 16.38 -2.61
CA ALA A 281 18.32 15.39 -3.64
C ALA A 281 17.65 14.15 -3.05
N ASN A 282 18.26 13.55 -2.01
CA ASN A 282 17.66 12.40 -1.32
C ASN A 282 16.29 12.73 -0.75
N LEU A 283 16.15 13.91 -0.16
CA LEU A 283 14.88 14.34 0.45
C LEU A 283 13.78 14.57 -0.62
N LEU A 284 14.14 15.15 -1.79
CA LEU A 284 13.22 15.33 -2.91
C LEU A 284 12.61 14.00 -3.38
N PHE A 285 13.46 13.02 -3.66
CA PHE A 285 13.00 11.71 -4.13
C PHE A 285 12.26 10.91 -3.04
N SER A 286 12.71 11.00 -1.78
CA SER A 286 11.99 10.40 -0.64
C SER A 286 10.61 11.01 -0.45
N ASN A 287 10.48 12.33 -0.55
CA ASN A 287 9.18 13.02 -0.44
C ASN A 287 8.27 12.67 -1.61
N TRP A 288 8.79 12.64 -2.85
CA TRP A 288 8.02 12.20 -4.01
C TRP A 288 7.51 10.77 -3.83
N LEU A 289 8.39 9.82 -3.52
CA LEU A 289 8.00 8.43 -3.29
C LEU A 289 6.97 8.28 -2.17
N ASN A 290 7.14 9.04 -1.08
CA ASN A 290 6.26 8.91 0.08
C ASN A 290 4.91 9.61 -0.11
N TYR A 291 4.90 10.88 -0.55
CA TYR A 291 3.69 11.70 -0.55
C TYR A 291 2.93 11.72 -1.88
N PHE A 292 3.62 11.55 -3.01
CA PHE A 292 3.04 11.65 -4.35
C PHE A 292 2.90 10.30 -5.06
N VAL A 293 3.56 9.26 -4.52
CA VAL A 293 3.47 7.90 -5.03
C VAL A 293 2.80 7.02 -3.99
N TYR A 294 3.49 6.67 -2.90
CA TYR A 294 3.02 5.68 -1.94
C TYR A 294 1.71 6.05 -1.24
N GLN A 295 1.59 7.29 -0.73
CA GLN A 295 0.43 7.71 0.02
C GLN A 295 -0.79 8.08 -0.83
N SER A 296 -0.59 8.34 -2.11
CA SER A 296 -1.67 8.80 -3.02
C SER A 296 -2.10 7.75 -4.04
N THR A 297 -1.27 6.75 -4.37
CA THR A 297 -1.65 5.68 -5.29
C THR A 297 -2.75 4.80 -4.71
N PRO A 298 -3.80 4.44 -5.48
CA PRO A 298 -4.78 3.43 -5.07
C PRO A 298 -4.08 2.12 -4.71
N TYR A 299 -4.63 1.38 -3.73
CA TYR A 299 -4.06 0.08 -3.33
C TYR A 299 -4.06 -0.91 -4.51
N ASP A 300 -5.16 -0.98 -5.26
CA ASP A 300 -5.19 -1.67 -6.54
C ASP A 300 -4.74 -0.72 -7.65
N ILE A 301 -3.54 -0.93 -8.17
CA ILE A 301 -2.94 -0.11 -9.22
C ILE A 301 -3.77 -0.10 -10.52
N ASN A 302 -4.55 -1.14 -10.79
CA ASN A 302 -5.42 -1.21 -11.96
C ASN A 302 -6.59 -0.21 -11.90
N CYS A 303 -6.86 0.36 -10.72
CA CYS A 303 -7.88 1.40 -10.53
C CYS A 303 -7.39 2.81 -10.89
N ILE A 304 -6.17 3.00 -11.38
CA ILE A 304 -5.65 4.33 -11.79
C ILE A 304 -6.52 4.96 -12.90
N GLN A 305 -7.08 4.17 -13.83
CA GLN A 305 -8.00 4.66 -14.86
C GLN A 305 -9.37 5.05 -14.32
N GLN A 306 -9.76 4.51 -13.16
CA GLN A 306 -11.01 4.84 -12.51
C GLN A 306 -10.78 6.05 -11.60
N GLU A 307 -10.61 7.24 -12.18
CA GLU A 307 -11.02 8.46 -11.50
C GLU A 307 -12.54 8.37 -11.32
N ALA A 308 -12.94 8.14 -10.07
CA ALA A 308 -14.23 7.61 -9.73
C ALA A 308 -14.45 6.24 -10.42
N CYS A 309 -14.34 5.17 -9.66
CA CYS A 309 -15.56 4.41 -9.58
C CYS A 309 -16.61 5.50 -9.42
N GLU A 310 -17.26 5.91 -10.54
CA GLU A 310 -18.59 6.46 -10.45
C GLU A 310 -19.21 5.59 -9.39
N ALA A 311 -19.49 6.20 -8.23
CA ALA A 311 -20.40 5.56 -7.33
C ALA A 311 -21.53 5.18 -8.26
N MET A 312 -21.59 3.89 -8.63
CA MET A 312 -22.81 3.38 -9.19
C MET A 312 -23.82 3.95 -8.22
N ASP A 313 -24.78 4.69 -8.74
CA ASP A 313 -26.00 5.06 -8.03
C ASP A 313 -26.68 3.75 -7.59
N LEU A 314 -26.02 3.06 -6.68
CA LEU A 314 -26.64 2.13 -5.77
C LEU A 314 -27.39 3.04 -4.83
N GLU A 315 -28.71 3.02 -4.93
CA GLU A 315 -29.60 3.56 -3.91
C GLU A 315 -28.91 3.33 -2.57
N LYS A 316 -28.57 4.39 -1.82
CA LYS A 316 -27.92 4.30 -0.50
C LYS A 316 -28.69 3.28 0.31
N SER A 317 -28.19 2.06 0.40
CA SER A 317 -28.75 1.07 1.29
C SER A 317 -28.23 1.43 2.67
N ASP A 318 -29.10 1.87 3.58
CA ASP A 318 -28.77 2.09 4.99
C ASP A 318 -28.39 0.73 5.62
N LEU A 319 -27.15 0.26 5.36
CA LEU A 319 -26.67 -1.05 5.80
C LEU A 319 -25.41 -0.91 6.65
N THR A 320 -25.49 -1.41 7.87
CA THR A 320 -24.38 -1.48 8.82
C THR A 320 -24.02 -2.94 9.09
N ILE A 321 -22.75 -3.29 8.94
CA ILE A 321 -22.21 -4.57 9.38
C ILE A 321 -21.61 -4.37 10.78
N SER A 322 -22.02 -5.19 11.74
CA SER A 322 -21.53 -5.11 13.12
C SER A 322 -20.75 -6.37 13.49
N LYS A 323 -19.49 -6.22 13.88
CA LYS A 323 -18.68 -7.34 14.39
C LYS A 323 -18.49 -7.21 15.89
N PHE A 324 -18.69 -8.30 16.61
CA PHE A 324 -18.47 -8.38 18.05
C PHE A 324 -17.25 -9.24 18.37
N GLY A 325 -16.28 -8.64 19.09
CA GLY A 325 -15.08 -9.32 19.54
C GLY A 325 -15.36 -10.31 20.68
N GLY A 326 -14.38 -11.18 20.97
CA GLY A 326 -14.56 -12.25 21.97
C GLY A 326 -14.89 -11.73 23.38
N THR A 327 -14.28 -10.63 23.83
CA THR A 327 -14.59 -9.99 25.13
C THR A 327 -16.01 -9.42 25.18
N SER A 328 -16.55 -9.02 24.03
CA SER A 328 -17.92 -8.54 23.89
C SER A 328 -18.97 -9.67 23.89
N LEU A 329 -18.54 -10.93 23.87
CA LEU A 329 -19.35 -12.15 23.85
C LEU A 329 -18.84 -13.20 24.84
N ALA A 330 -18.18 -12.78 25.92
CA ALA A 330 -17.52 -13.66 26.86
C ALA A 330 -18.47 -14.47 27.75
N GLY A 331 -19.72 -14.09 27.87
CA GLY A 331 -20.74 -14.75 28.68
C GLY A 331 -22.12 -14.18 28.40
N ALA A 332 -23.16 -14.74 29.00
CA ALA A 332 -24.56 -14.39 28.75
C ALA A 332 -24.88 -12.90 28.96
N ASP A 333 -24.32 -12.27 29.99
CA ASP A 333 -24.51 -10.82 30.22
C ASP A 333 -23.99 -9.98 29.05
N ARG A 334 -22.89 -10.40 28.43
CA ARG A 334 -22.33 -9.73 27.26
C ARG A 334 -23.19 -9.93 26.00
N PHE A 335 -23.78 -11.11 25.83
CA PHE A 335 -24.75 -11.36 24.78
C PHE A 335 -25.99 -10.46 24.92
N LYS A 336 -26.46 -10.21 26.15
CA LYS A 336 -27.58 -9.29 26.39
C LYS A 336 -27.25 -7.87 25.95
N VAL A 337 -26.05 -7.37 26.29
CA VAL A 337 -25.58 -6.05 25.83
C VAL A 337 -25.43 -6.02 24.32
N ALA A 338 -24.84 -7.05 23.72
CA ALA A 338 -24.71 -7.14 22.26
C ALA A 338 -26.08 -7.10 21.55
N LYS A 339 -27.08 -7.81 22.09
CA LYS A 339 -28.46 -7.78 21.57
C LYS A 339 -29.07 -6.38 21.66
N GLU A 340 -28.95 -5.69 22.79
CA GLU A 340 -29.42 -4.30 22.95
C GLU A 340 -28.78 -3.37 21.90
N ILE A 341 -27.47 -3.51 21.68
CA ILE A 341 -26.74 -2.76 20.65
C ILE A 341 -27.30 -3.07 19.26
N ILE A 342 -27.45 -4.34 18.91
CA ILE A 342 -27.93 -4.77 17.59
C ILE A 342 -29.34 -4.24 17.33
N GLU A 343 -30.24 -4.37 18.31
CA GLU A 343 -31.64 -3.98 18.20
C GLU A 343 -31.86 -2.46 18.25
N ALA A 344 -30.88 -1.69 18.77
CA ALA A 344 -30.96 -0.22 18.82
C ALA A 344 -30.89 0.45 17.43
N ASP A 345 -30.44 -0.26 16.40
CA ASP A 345 -30.36 0.26 15.03
C ASP A 345 -30.80 -0.81 14.02
N ASN A 346 -31.87 -0.52 13.29
CA ASN A 346 -32.42 -1.44 12.30
C ASN A 346 -31.50 -1.67 11.08
N ASN A 347 -30.51 -0.81 10.87
CA ASN A 347 -29.53 -0.94 9.79
C ASN A 347 -28.46 -1.99 10.09
N ARG A 348 -28.31 -2.44 11.34
CA ARG A 348 -27.44 -3.57 11.76
C ARG A 348 -28.08 -4.89 11.38
N ARG A 349 -28.02 -5.23 10.10
CA ARG A 349 -28.71 -6.39 9.53
C ARG A 349 -27.84 -7.64 9.46
N PHE A 350 -26.52 -7.51 9.43
CA PHE A 350 -25.58 -8.61 9.39
C PHE A 350 -24.55 -8.45 10.50
N VAL A 351 -24.44 -9.49 11.31
CA VAL A 351 -23.61 -9.50 12.51
C VAL A 351 -22.56 -10.59 12.39
N VAL A 352 -21.29 -10.23 12.62
CA VAL A 352 -20.18 -11.18 12.65
C VAL A 352 -19.71 -11.36 14.09
N VAL A 353 -19.53 -12.61 14.52
CA VAL A 353 -19.19 -12.95 15.90
C VAL A 353 -17.86 -13.70 16.00
N SER A 354 -17.11 -13.40 17.07
CA SER A 354 -15.92 -14.16 17.47
C SER A 354 -16.29 -15.21 18.51
N ALA A 355 -15.40 -16.17 18.79
CA ALA A 355 -15.52 -17.09 19.91
C ALA A 355 -15.57 -16.34 21.25
N PRO A 356 -16.12 -16.93 22.34
CA PRO A 356 -16.16 -16.30 23.66
C PRO A 356 -14.76 -15.97 24.18
N GLY A 357 -14.54 -14.69 24.54
CA GLY A 357 -13.31 -14.20 25.16
C GLY A 357 -13.21 -14.54 26.65
N LYS A 358 -12.32 -13.88 27.38
CA LYS A 358 -12.19 -14.00 28.83
C LYS A 358 -13.35 -13.32 29.56
N ARG A 359 -13.92 -13.98 30.56
CA ARG A 359 -14.91 -13.39 31.50
C ARG A 359 -14.23 -12.44 32.48
N ASP A 360 -13.03 -12.83 32.95
CA ASP A 360 -12.20 -12.02 33.85
C ASP A 360 -10.69 -12.27 33.61
N ALA A 361 -9.82 -11.65 34.41
CA ALA A 361 -8.37 -11.73 34.26
C ALA A 361 -7.77 -13.14 34.49
N ARG A 362 -8.49 -14.03 35.14
CA ARG A 362 -8.04 -15.40 35.46
C ARG A 362 -8.56 -16.43 34.48
N ASP A 363 -9.55 -16.06 33.67
CA ASP A 363 -10.19 -16.92 32.70
C ASP A 363 -9.33 -17.21 31.49
N THR A 364 -9.56 -18.34 30.83
CA THR A 364 -8.92 -18.69 29.55
C THR A 364 -9.89 -18.42 28.40
N LYS A 365 -9.42 -17.89 27.28
CA LYS A 365 -10.27 -17.73 26.10
C LYS A 365 -10.65 -19.09 25.53
N VAL A 366 -11.87 -19.20 25.02
CA VAL A 366 -12.32 -20.43 24.35
C VAL A 366 -11.42 -20.77 23.15
N THR A 367 -10.94 -19.76 22.42
CA THR A 367 -10.00 -19.98 21.30
C THR A 367 -8.69 -20.62 21.79
N ASP A 368 -8.15 -20.19 22.95
CA ASP A 368 -6.91 -20.75 23.50
C ASP A 368 -7.12 -22.23 23.94
N LEU A 369 -8.27 -22.54 24.56
CA LEU A 369 -8.64 -23.92 24.92
C LEU A 369 -8.81 -24.81 23.68
N LEU A 370 -9.41 -24.28 22.60
CA LEU A 370 -9.59 -25.02 21.34
C LEU A 370 -8.24 -25.27 20.62
N VAL A 371 -7.30 -24.35 20.72
CA VAL A 371 -5.93 -24.55 20.20
C VAL A 371 -5.22 -25.65 20.98
N GLU A 372 -5.30 -25.63 22.31
CA GLU A 372 -4.71 -26.65 23.17
C GLU A 372 -5.37 -28.04 22.95
N LEU A 373 -6.68 -28.07 22.74
CA LEU A 373 -7.41 -29.27 22.35
C LEU A 373 -6.91 -29.81 21.00
N ALA A 374 -6.75 -28.96 20.00
CA ALA A 374 -6.25 -29.36 18.70
C ALA A 374 -4.81 -29.89 18.75
N ASP A 375 -3.95 -29.24 19.55
CA ASP A 375 -2.56 -29.67 19.74
C ASP A 375 -2.48 -31.01 20.52
N SER A 376 -3.49 -31.33 21.32
CA SER A 376 -3.59 -32.61 22.05
C SER A 376 -4.16 -33.77 21.21
N THR A 377 -4.83 -33.47 20.08
CA THR A 377 -5.51 -34.46 19.22
C THR A 377 -4.88 -34.64 17.85
N CYS A 378 -4.20 -33.61 17.29
CA CYS A 378 -3.67 -33.66 15.93
C CYS A 378 -2.25 -34.23 15.89
N VAL A 379 -1.99 -35.23 15.06
CA VAL A 379 -0.68 -35.86 14.85
C VAL A 379 0.19 -34.97 13.97
N GLY A 380 1.11 -34.25 14.59
CA GLY A 380 2.12 -33.46 13.86
C GLY A 380 3.34 -33.16 14.72
N GLY A 381 4.31 -34.11 14.81
CA GLY A 381 5.62 -33.85 15.42
C GLY A 381 5.91 -34.52 16.77
N GLY A 382 5.60 -35.79 16.96
CA GLY A 382 6.26 -36.63 17.99
C GLY A 382 5.83 -36.35 19.46
N ILE A 383 4.72 -35.70 19.69
CA ILE A 383 4.14 -35.52 21.04
C ILE A 383 3.14 -36.66 21.29
N ASN A 384 3.20 -37.26 22.47
CA ASN A 384 2.22 -38.25 22.90
C ASN A 384 0.82 -37.63 22.90
N LEU A 385 -0.09 -38.21 22.12
CA LEU A 385 -1.51 -37.87 22.11
C LEU A 385 -2.06 -38.07 23.56
N ASP A 386 -2.47 -36.98 24.18
CA ASP A 386 -3.15 -37.06 25.49
C ASP A 386 -4.67 -36.92 25.30
N LEU A 387 -5.28 -38.01 24.85
CA LEU A 387 -6.73 -38.07 24.63
C LEU A 387 -7.56 -37.83 25.90
N ASN A 388 -7.00 -38.10 27.09
CA ASN A 388 -7.71 -37.80 28.33
C ASN A 388 -7.75 -36.29 28.58
N HIS A 389 -6.60 -35.62 28.42
CA HIS A 389 -6.54 -34.17 28.52
C HIS A 389 -7.39 -33.48 27.44
N ALA A 390 -7.38 -33.98 26.21
CA ALA A 390 -8.25 -33.49 25.17
C ALA A 390 -9.75 -33.58 25.52
N ARG A 391 -10.19 -34.67 26.16
CA ARG A 391 -11.58 -34.83 26.62
C ARG A 391 -11.91 -33.87 27.78
N GLU A 392 -10.96 -33.63 28.68
CA GLU A 392 -11.11 -32.67 29.78
C GLU A 392 -11.29 -31.25 29.23
N LEU A 393 -10.46 -30.82 28.25
CA LEU A 393 -10.57 -29.52 27.59
C LEU A 393 -11.91 -29.37 26.85
N LEU A 394 -12.34 -30.40 26.12
CA LEU A 394 -13.63 -30.37 25.41
C LEU A 394 -14.79 -30.24 26.40
N ALA A 395 -14.72 -30.93 27.58
CA ALA A 395 -15.72 -30.83 28.64
C ALA A 395 -15.76 -29.41 29.23
N GLU A 396 -14.61 -28.81 29.51
CA GLU A 396 -14.51 -27.41 29.99
C GLU A 396 -15.13 -26.42 29.01
N ILE A 397 -14.82 -26.55 27.73
CA ILE A 397 -15.40 -25.70 26.67
C ILE A 397 -16.91 -25.90 26.62
N LYS A 398 -17.38 -27.16 26.69
CA LYS A 398 -18.80 -27.50 26.70
C LYS A 398 -19.54 -26.86 27.87
N GLU A 399 -19.02 -27.00 29.08
CA GLU A 399 -19.60 -26.40 30.28
C GLU A 399 -19.83 -24.91 30.12
N ARG A 400 -18.87 -24.21 29.53
CA ARG A 400 -18.97 -22.77 29.27
C ARG A 400 -20.10 -22.41 28.29
N PHE A 401 -20.31 -23.18 27.24
CA PHE A 401 -21.41 -22.95 26.30
C PHE A 401 -22.77 -23.35 26.90
N VAL A 402 -22.81 -24.37 27.76
CA VAL A 402 -24.01 -24.76 28.52
C VAL A 402 -24.41 -23.62 29.45
N GLU A 403 -23.49 -23.08 30.26
CA GLU A 403 -23.73 -21.91 31.12
C GLU A 403 -24.32 -20.73 30.34
N ILE A 404 -23.75 -20.40 29.18
CA ILE A 404 -24.24 -19.30 28.32
C ILE A 404 -25.66 -19.59 27.84
N GLU A 405 -25.92 -20.82 27.37
CA GLU A 405 -27.25 -21.19 26.85
C GLU A 405 -28.31 -21.20 27.97
N GLU A 406 -28.01 -21.78 29.12
CA GLU A 406 -28.95 -21.82 30.26
C GLU A 406 -29.36 -20.43 30.75
N GLU A 407 -28.42 -19.46 30.73
CA GLU A 407 -28.71 -18.09 31.13
C GLU A 407 -29.42 -17.27 30.04
N LEU A 408 -29.22 -17.60 28.78
CA LEU A 408 -29.84 -16.90 27.64
C LEU A 408 -31.21 -17.49 27.31
N GLY A 409 -31.39 -18.80 27.47
CA GLY A 409 -32.58 -19.52 27.02
C GLY A 409 -32.83 -19.42 25.53
N ALA A 410 -31.74 -19.47 24.74
CA ALA A 410 -31.81 -19.28 23.27
C ALA A 410 -32.46 -20.47 22.54
N GLY A 411 -32.48 -21.64 23.16
CA GLY A 411 -33.11 -22.88 22.63
C GLY A 411 -32.16 -23.66 21.71
N VAL A 412 -30.86 -23.47 21.82
CA VAL A 412 -29.85 -24.26 21.10
C VAL A 412 -29.53 -25.53 21.90
N ASP A 413 -29.65 -26.70 21.28
CA ASP A 413 -29.27 -27.98 21.88
C ASP A 413 -27.72 -28.12 21.88
N ILE A 414 -27.10 -27.52 22.92
CA ILE A 414 -25.62 -27.53 23.07
C ILE A 414 -25.12 -28.96 23.27
N GLU A 415 -25.90 -29.85 23.95
CA GLU A 415 -25.52 -31.25 24.12
C GLU A 415 -25.39 -31.98 22.78
N ALA A 416 -26.35 -31.79 21.87
CA ALA A 416 -26.32 -32.40 20.54
C ALA A 416 -25.17 -31.83 19.68
N GLU A 417 -24.91 -30.52 19.76
CA GLU A 417 -23.80 -29.90 19.04
C GLU A 417 -22.44 -30.43 19.50
N PHE A 418 -22.24 -30.54 20.83
CA PHE A 418 -20.99 -31.09 21.37
C PHE A 418 -20.85 -32.59 21.11
N ALA A 419 -21.94 -33.37 21.12
CA ALA A 419 -21.89 -34.79 20.74
C ALA A 419 -21.40 -34.98 19.29
N LYS A 420 -21.84 -34.08 18.38
CA LYS A 420 -21.36 -34.05 17.01
C LYS A 420 -19.88 -33.65 16.95
N ILE A 421 -19.48 -32.57 17.60
CA ILE A 421 -18.08 -32.09 17.62
C ILE A 421 -17.16 -33.17 18.21
N GLU A 422 -17.56 -33.84 19.27
CA GLU A 422 -16.80 -34.93 19.88
C GLU A 422 -16.59 -36.11 18.91
N HIS A 423 -17.66 -36.50 18.19
CA HIS A 423 -17.58 -37.53 17.14
C HIS A 423 -16.63 -37.11 16.02
N ASP A 424 -16.79 -35.90 15.48
CA ASP A 424 -15.99 -35.37 14.39
C ASP A 424 -14.49 -35.32 14.76
N ILE A 425 -14.16 -34.97 16.01
CA ILE A 425 -12.78 -34.89 16.51
C ILE A 425 -12.18 -36.29 16.74
N PHE A 426 -12.87 -37.13 17.50
CA PHE A 426 -12.26 -38.35 18.01
C PHE A 426 -12.52 -39.58 17.14
N GLU A 427 -13.58 -39.62 16.35
CA GLU A 427 -13.91 -40.75 15.48
C GLU A 427 -13.58 -40.49 14.00
N GLU A 428 -13.88 -39.26 13.50
CA GLU A 428 -13.57 -38.90 12.12
C GLU A 428 -12.18 -38.26 11.95
N GLY A 429 -11.57 -37.77 13.03
CA GLY A 429 -10.20 -37.26 13.03
C GLY A 429 -10.05 -35.91 12.34
N HIS A 430 -11.04 -35.02 12.47
CA HIS A 430 -10.97 -33.67 11.89
C HIS A 430 -9.79 -32.88 12.44
N GLY A 431 -9.13 -32.11 11.53
CA GLY A 431 -7.89 -31.40 11.82
C GLY A 431 -8.03 -30.14 12.65
N LYS A 432 -6.89 -29.46 12.90
CA LYS A 432 -6.76 -28.28 13.73
C LYS A 432 -7.70 -27.15 13.33
N ALA A 433 -7.84 -26.85 12.04
CA ALA A 433 -8.71 -25.78 11.56
C ALA A 433 -10.19 -26.02 11.95
N TYR A 434 -10.69 -27.26 11.80
CA TYR A 434 -12.02 -27.62 12.25
C TYR A 434 -12.20 -27.37 13.75
N ILE A 435 -11.29 -27.89 14.58
CA ILE A 435 -11.39 -27.79 16.05
C ILE A 435 -11.39 -26.31 16.46
N THR A 436 -10.45 -25.52 15.98
CA THR A 436 -10.30 -24.12 16.38
C THR A 436 -11.46 -23.22 15.92
N SER A 437 -12.16 -23.57 14.84
CA SER A 437 -13.32 -22.81 14.34
C SER A 437 -14.61 -23.02 15.14
N ARG A 438 -14.68 -24.07 15.98
CA ARG A 438 -15.93 -24.44 16.67
C ARG A 438 -16.40 -23.39 17.68
N GLY A 439 -15.48 -22.56 18.21
CA GLY A 439 -15.83 -21.47 19.11
C GLY A 439 -16.71 -20.41 18.45
N GLU A 440 -16.32 -19.94 17.27
CA GLU A 440 -17.09 -18.98 16.47
C GLU A 440 -18.38 -19.60 15.93
N TYR A 441 -18.32 -20.85 15.47
CA TYR A 441 -19.48 -21.60 14.98
C TYR A 441 -20.59 -21.67 16.02
N LEU A 442 -20.28 -22.14 17.25
CA LEU A 442 -21.25 -22.25 18.33
C LEU A 442 -21.77 -20.89 18.79
N ASN A 443 -20.86 -19.89 18.87
CA ASN A 443 -21.24 -18.53 19.23
C ASN A 443 -22.19 -17.89 18.20
N GLY A 444 -21.97 -18.17 16.92
CA GLY A 444 -22.86 -17.75 15.84
C GLY A 444 -24.25 -18.35 15.95
N LYS A 445 -24.34 -19.64 16.22
CA LYS A 445 -25.61 -20.34 16.44
C LYS A 445 -26.37 -19.78 17.65
N LEU A 446 -25.68 -19.62 18.79
CA LEU A 446 -26.27 -19.04 19.99
C LEU A 446 -26.78 -17.63 19.77
N MET A 447 -25.98 -16.76 19.11
CA MET A 447 -26.39 -15.39 18.84
C MET A 447 -27.59 -15.33 17.90
N ALA A 448 -27.62 -16.13 16.84
CA ALA A 448 -28.76 -16.16 15.92
C ALA A 448 -30.04 -16.61 16.59
N ALA A 449 -29.96 -17.67 17.39
CA ALA A 449 -31.09 -18.20 18.16
C ALA A 449 -31.57 -17.20 19.23
N TYR A 450 -30.65 -16.55 19.95
CA TYR A 450 -30.95 -15.57 20.99
C TYR A 450 -31.61 -14.30 20.43
N LEU A 451 -31.20 -13.87 19.24
CA LEU A 451 -31.83 -12.75 18.55
C LEU A 451 -33.24 -13.12 18.06
N GLY A 452 -33.50 -14.40 17.74
CA GLY A 452 -34.78 -14.90 17.28
C GLY A 452 -35.14 -14.47 15.84
N GLU A 453 -36.35 -14.77 15.40
CA GLU A 453 -36.80 -14.35 14.06
C GLU A 453 -36.79 -12.81 13.91
N PRO A 454 -36.30 -12.25 12.77
CA PRO A 454 -35.99 -12.94 11.50
C PRO A 454 -34.49 -13.26 11.31
N TRP A 455 -33.68 -13.38 12.35
CA TRP A 455 -32.26 -13.67 12.28
C TRP A 455 -32.00 -15.13 11.86
N GLN A 456 -31.07 -15.30 10.92
CA GLN A 456 -30.66 -16.63 10.47
C GLN A 456 -29.16 -16.82 10.68
N PHE A 457 -28.77 -18.02 11.09
CA PHE A 457 -27.38 -18.43 11.10
C PHE A 457 -26.92 -18.74 9.66
N VAL A 458 -25.77 -18.19 9.27
CA VAL A 458 -25.09 -18.49 7.99
C VAL A 458 -23.71 -18.99 8.33
N ASP A 459 -23.42 -20.26 8.02
CA ASP A 459 -22.11 -20.83 8.26
C ASP A 459 -21.06 -20.20 7.35
N ALA A 460 -19.92 -19.79 7.92
CA ALA A 460 -18.82 -19.23 7.16
C ALA A 460 -18.21 -20.24 6.17
N GLN A 461 -18.29 -21.54 6.48
CA GLN A 461 -17.84 -22.61 5.60
C GLN A 461 -18.56 -22.60 4.23
N ASP A 462 -19.79 -22.11 4.17
CA ASP A 462 -20.60 -22.05 2.95
C ASP A 462 -20.32 -20.81 2.08
N ILE A 463 -19.61 -19.81 2.60
CA ILE A 463 -19.50 -18.47 1.97
C ILE A 463 -18.10 -17.88 1.94
N VAL A 464 -17.12 -18.48 2.61
CA VAL A 464 -15.71 -18.05 2.61
C VAL A 464 -14.84 -19.18 2.08
N PHE A 465 -14.10 -18.92 1.01
CA PHE A 465 -13.36 -19.95 0.29
C PHE A 465 -11.87 -19.68 0.22
N PHE A 466 -11.08 -20.76 0.37
CA PHE A 466 -9.63 -20.77 0.24
C PHE A 466 -9.20 -21.68 -0.91
N ASP A 467 -8.06 -21.38 -1.54
CA ASP A 467 -7.40 -22.29 -2.47
C ASP A 467 -6.59 -23.35 -1.69
N ASN A 468 -5.99 -24.29 -2.42
CA ASN A 468 -5.24 -25.41 -1.83
C ASN A 468 -3.97 -25.00 -1.08
N ASP A 469 -3.50 -23.77 -1.26
CA ASP A 469 -2.37 -23.18 -0.53
C ASP A 469 -2.82 -22.39 0.72
N GLY A 470 -4.13 -22.38 1.01
CA GLY A 470 -4.72 -21.64 2.15
C GLY A 470 -4.87 -20.14 1.89
N LYS A 471 -4.81 -19.72 0.62
CA LYS A 471 -5.01 -18.31 0.26
C LYS A 471 -6.50 -18.06 -0.03
N LEU A 472 -7.02 -16.94 0.48
CA LEU A 472 -8.40 -16.52 0.27
C LEU A 472 -8.72 -16.31 -1.22
N LEU A 473 -9.77 -16.96 -1.70
CA LEU A 473 -10.36 -16.75 -3.02
C LEU A 473 -11.34 -15.57 -2.95
N MET A 474 -10.82 -14.36 -3.11
CA MET A 474 -11.56 -13.11 -2.85
C MET A 474 -12.85 -13.00 -3.66
N ASP A 475 -12.78 -13.12 -4.99
CA ASP A 475 -13.93 -12.91 -5.88
C ASP A 475 -15.04 -13.95 -5.65
N GLU A 476 -14.67 -15.20 -5.44
CA GLU A 476 -15.58 -16.29 -5.15
C GLU A 476 -16.27 -16.10 -3.81
N THR A 477 -15.50 -15.70 -2.79
CA THR A 477 -16.00 -15.39 -1.45
C THR A 477 -16.98 -14.22 -1.47
N LEU A 478 -16.60 -13.08 -2.07
CA LEU A 478 -17.48 -11.90 -2.15
C LEU A 478 -18.79 -12.23 -2.87
N LYS A 479 -18.70 -12.99 -3.96
CA LYS A 479 -19.89 -13.45 -4.70
C LYS A 479 -20.77 -14.37 -3.86
N ALA A 480 -20.21 -15.34 -3.17
CA ALA A 480 -20.98 -16.30 -2.35
C ALA A 480 -21.67 -15.59 -1.16
N ILE A 481 -20.97 -14.66 -0.50
CA ILE A 481 -21.57 -13.81 0.56
C ILE A 481 -22.74 -13.01 0.00
N SER A 482 -22.55 -12.32 -1.13
CA SER A 482 -23.59 -11.53 -1.78
C SER A 482 -24.80 -12.39 -2.16
N ASP A 483 -24.59 -13.51 -2.86
CA ASP A 483 -25.65 -14.42 -3.31
C ASP A 483 -26.45 -15.02 -2.14
N ARG A 484 -25.79 -15.32 -1.02
CA ARG A 484 -26.41 -15.89 0.18
C ARG A 484 -27.15 -14.85 1.00
N CYS A 485 -26.47 -13.73 1.31
CA CYS A 485 -26.99 -12.71 2.23
C CYS A 485 -28.06 -11.81 1.57
N ALA A 486 -28.00 -11.58 0.25
CA ALA A 486 -29.04 -10.79 -0.45
C ALA A 486 -30.47 -11.35 -0.29
N LYS A 487 -30.59 -12.64 0.02
CA LYS A 487 -31.88 -13.32 0.21
C LYS A 487 -32.39 -13.29 1.65
N LEU A 488 -31.60 -12.75 2.59
CA LEU A 488 -31.87 -12.78 4.01
C LEU A 488 -32.18 -11.38 4.54
N PRO A 489 -33.22 -11.22 5.37
CA PRO A 489 -33.47 -9.95 6.00
C PRO A 489 -32.38 -9.59 7.03
N ARG A 490 -31.93 -10.57 7.80
CA ARG A 490 -30.91 -10.45 8.85
C ARG A 490 -30.15 -11.76 9.02
N ALA A 491 -28.84 -11.70 9.28
CA ALA A 491 -28.04 -12.90 9.52
C ALA A 491 -26.95 -12.69 10.58
N VAL A 492 -26.60 -13.79 11.26
CA VAL A 492 -25.42 -13.92 12.08
C VAL A 492 -24.46 -14.86 11.38
N ILE A 493 -23.20 -14.41 11.24
CA ILE A 493 -22.14 -15.11 10.54
C ILE A 493 -20.99 -15.34 11.52
N PRO A 494 -20.53 -16.57 11.75
CA PRO A 494 -19.32 -16.80 12.52
C PRO A 494 -18.10 -16.26 11.76
N GLY A 495 -17.17 -15.60 12.45
CA GLY A 495 -15.93 -15.13 11.85
C GLY A 495 -14.83 -16.19 11.86
N PHE A 496 -13.61 -15.81 11.45
CA PHE A 496 -12.36 -16.56 11.61
C PHE A 496 -12.11 -17.73 10.65
N TYR A 497 -13.10 -18.35 10.03
CA TYR A 497 -12.92 -19.54 9.20
C TYR A 497 -13.73 -19.51 7.90
N GLY A 498 -13.45 -20.46 7.04
CA GLY A 498 -14.16 -20.79 5.80
C GLY A 498 -13.88 -22.23 5.42
N SER A 499 -13.82 -22.53 4.14
CA SER A 499 -13.51 -23.87 3.61
C SER A 499 -12.59 -23.83 2.40
N PHE A 500 -11.86 -24.91 2.16
CA PHE A 500 -11.20 -25.12 0.89
C PHE A 500 -12.25 -25.32 -0.21
N ALA A 501 -12.09 -24.62 -1.34
CA ALA A 501 -13.03 -24.68 -2.46
C ALA A 501 -13.06 -26.08 -3.14
N GLU A 502 -11.99 -26.86 -3.03
CA GLU A 502 -11.87 -28.16 -3.68
C GLU A 502 -12.65 -29.26 -2.97
N ASP A 503 -12.50 -29.39 -1.64
CA ASP A 503 -13.05 -30.51 -0.88
C ASP A 503 -14.04 -30.09 0.22
N GLY A 504 -14.20 -28.78 0.46
CA GLY A 504 -15.08 -28.24 1.49
C GLY A 504 -14.59 -28.43 2.91
N SER A 505 -13.36 -28.92 3.14
CA SER A 505 -12.80 -29.02 4.50
C SER A 505 -12.55 -27.63 5.08
N VAL A 506 -12.67 -27.52 6.41
CA VAL A 506 -12.56 -26.23 7.10
C VAL A 506 -11.12 -25.71 7.06
N GLU A 507 -10.97 -24.41 6.78
CA GLU A 507 -9.72 -23.68 6.89
C GLU A 507 -9.93 -22.38 7.71
N THR A 508 -8.88 -21.89 8.37
CA THR A 508 -8.93 -20.72 9.24
C THR A 508 -7.98 -19.63 8.80
N PHE A 509 -8.37 -18.36 9.03
CA PHE A 509 -7.45 -17.25 8.86
C PHE A 509 -6.32 -17.29 9.92
N SER A 510 -5.13 -16.91 9.56
CA SER A 510 -3.94 -16.97 10.42
C SER A 510 -3.99 -16.00 11.62
N ARG A 511 -4.56 -14.80 11.44
CA ARG A 511 -4.74 -13.75 12.45
C ARG A 511 -5.89 -12.81 12.11
N GLY A 512 -6.56 -12.24 13.13
CA GLY A 512 -7.61 -11.25 12.94
C GLY A 512 -8.82 -11.74 12.15
N GLY A 513 -9.04 -13.06 12.07
CA GLY A 513 -9.95 -13.69 11.12
C GLY A 513 -11.39 -13.21 11.24
N SER A 514 -11.91 -12.94 12.44
CA SER A 514 -13.28 -12.43 12.59
C SER A 514 -13.42 -10.99 12.06
N ASP A 515 -12.35 -10.18 12.15
CA ASP A 515 -12.33 -8.83 11.59
C ASP A 515 -12.26 -8.90 10.04
N ILE A 516 -11.47 -9.84 9.50
CA ILE A 516 -11.40 -10.10 8.05
C ILE A 516 -12.77 -10.56 7.55
N SER A 517 -13.41 -11.53 8.22
CA SER A 517 -14.75 -12.00 7.84
C SER A 517 -15.77 -10.86 7.80
N ALA A 518 -15.75 -9.95 8.78
CA ALA A 518 -16.65 -8.81 8.81
C ALA A 518 -16.38 -7.81 7.67
N SER A 519 -15.12 -7.55 7.34
CA SER A 519 -14.78 -6.68 6.21
C SER A 519 -15.15 -7.30 4.86
N LEU A 520 -15.04 -8.63 4.71
CA LEU A 520 -15.53 -9.35 3.53
C LEU A 520 -17.06 -9.23 3.39
N VAL A 521 -17.79 -9.41 4.50
CA VAL A 521 -19.26 -9.23 4.50
C VAL A 521 -19.64 -7.78 4.16
N ALA A 522 -18.93 -6.79 4.73
CA ALA A 522 -19.17 -5.39 4.44
C ALA A 522 -18.90 -5.06 2.96
N ALA A 523 -17.81 -5.57 2.41
CA ALA A 523 -17.47 -5.36 1.01
C ALA A 523 -18.45 -6.06 0.05
N ALA A 524 -18.81 -7.32 0.32
CA ALA A 524 -19.71 -8.10 -0.52
C ALA A 524 -21.12 -7.53 -0.60
N LEU A 525 -21.58 -6.87 0.48
CA LEU A 525 -22.90 -6.28 0.60
C LEU A 525 -22.93 -4.77 0.34
N HIS A 526 -21.81 -4.17 -0.03
CA HIS A 526 -21.65 -2.73 -0.23
C HIS A 526 -22.21 -1.91 0.95
N ALA A 527 -21.80 -2.28 2.17
CA ALA A 527 -22.29 -1.64 3.38
C ALA A 527 -21.87 -0.16 3.47
N ASP A 528 -22.71 0.67 4.07
CA ASP A 528 -22.40 2.09 4.32
C ASP A 528 -21.44 2.27 5.50
N LEU A 529 -21.38 1.27 6.41
CA LEU A 529 -20.61 1.33 7.64
C LEU A 529 -20.20 -0.08 8.12
N TYR A 530 -18.95 -0.22 8.58
CA TYR A 530 -18.50 -1.36 9.37
C TYR A 530 -18.22 -0.92 10.81
N GLU A 531 -18.95 -1.49 11.77
CA GLU A 531 -18.76 -1.28 13.22
C GLU A 531 -17.99 -2.44 13.83
N ASN A 532 -16.84 -2.16 14.44
CA ASN A 532 -16.07 -3.14 15.22
C ASN A 532 -16.31 -2.89 16.73
N TRP A 533 -17.12 -3.71 17.34
CA TRP A 533 -17.46 -3.67 18.76
C TRP A 533 -16.47 -4.51 19.58
N THR A 534 -15.76 -3.87 20.50
CA THR A 534 -14.67 -4.46 21.30
C THR A 534 -14.67 -3.87 22.72
N ASP A 535 -13.64 -4.17 23.51
CA ASP A 535 -13.45 -3.67 24.89
C ASP A 535 -12.66 -2.36 24.99
N VAL A 536 -12.31 -1.76 23.85
CA VAL A 536 -11.63 -0.47 23.80
C VAL A 536 -12.46 0.57 23.04
N SER A 537 -12.33 1.85 23.43
CA SER A 537 -13.12 2.95 22.86
C SER A 537 -12.50 3.55 21.57
N GLY A 538 -11.69 2.80 20.85
CA GLY A 538 -10.99 3.26 19.64
C GLY A 538 -9.48 3.09 19.71
N ILE A 539 -8.79 3.69 18.76
CA ILE A 539 -7.33 3.67 18.70
C ILE A 539 -6.77 4.74 19.61
N LEU A 540 -5.85 4.36 20.48
CA LEU A 540 -5.23 5.25 21.45
C LEU A 540 -3.96 5.89 20.87
N MET A 541 -3.69 7.16 21.19
CA MET A 541 -2.49 7.88 20.76
C MET A 541 -1.18 7.33 21.37
N ALA A 542 -1.28 6.53 22.42
CA ALA A 542 -0.14 5.91 23.08
C ALA A 542 -0.57 4.60 23.76
N ASP A 543 0.39 3.72 23.99
CA ASP A 543 0.17 2.46 24.72
C ASP A 543 -0.28 2.77 26.16
N PRO A 544 -1.45 2.27 26.61
CA PRO A 544 -1.98 2.51 27.94
C PRO A 544 -1.12 1.89 29.06
N SER A 545 -0.23 0.96 28.74
CA SER A 545 0.77 0.42 29.69
C SER A 545 1.90 1.42 29.98
N ILE A 546 2.14 2.37 29.07
CA ILE A 546 3.20 3.38 29.16
C ILE A 546 2.65 4.75 29.59
N VAL A 547 1.52 5.15 29.03
CA VAL A 547 0.89 6.47 29.27
C VAL A 547 -0.44 6.29 29.99
N ARG A 548 -0.58 6.95 31.15
CA ARG A 548 -1.87 6.96 31.89
C ARG A 548 -2.90 7.81 31.13
N ASN A 549 -4.08 7.24 30.89
CA ASN A 549 -5.21 7.87 30.20
C ASN A 549 -4.83 8.44 28.82
N PRO A 550 -4.36 7.60 27.90
CA PRO A 550 -4.06 8.06 26.53
C PRO A 550 -5.35 8.53 25.85
N VAL A 551 -5.25 9.57 25.04
CA VAL A 551 -6.38 10.12 24.29
C VAL A 551 -6.70 9.20 23.11
N THR A 552 -7.99 9.00 22.84
CA THR A 552 -8.45 8.26 21.67
C THR A 552 -8.30 9.14 20.42
N VAL A 553 -7.80 8.55 19.34
CA VAL A 553 -7.79 9.20 18.02
C VAL A 553 -9.21 9.19 17.46
N PRO A 554 -9.84 10.36 17.26
CA PRO A 554 -11.27 10.41 16.90
C PRO A 554 -11.53 9.95 15.47
N VAL A 555 -10.62 10.26 14.55
CA VAL A 555 -10.69 9.91 13.13
C VAL A 555 -9.27 9.69 12.62
N MET A 556 -9.08 8.64 11.85
CA MET A 556 -7.84 8.42 11.11
C MET A 556 -8.15 7.82 9.74
N THR A 557 -7.26 8.07 8.80
CA THR A 557 -7.33 7.45 7.48
C THR A 557 -6.88 5.99 7.54
N TYR A 558 -7.30 5.18 6.58
CA TYR A 558 -6.80 3.81 6.45
C TYR A 558 -5.28 3.74 6.27
N LYS A 559 -4.68 4.76 5.68
CA LYS A 559 -3.23 4.88 5.51
C LYS A 559 -2.53 5.04 6.86
N GLU A 560 -3.04 5.90 7.73
CA GLU A 560 -2.53 6.08 9.09
C GLU A 560 -2.70 4.81 9.94
N LEU A 561 -3.84 4.12 9.80
CA LEU A 561 -4.09 2.85 10.47
C LEU A 561 -3.07 1.79 10.04
N ARG A 562 -2.80 1.68 8.75
CA ARG A 562 -1.80 0.77 8.19
C ARG A 562 -0.39 1.07 8.73
N GLU A 563 0.01 2.34 8.75
CA GLU A 563 1.30 2.75 9.30
C GLU A 563 1.45 2.39 10.79
N LEU A 564 0.40 2.65 11.58
CA LEU A 564 0.38 2.27 12.99
C LEU A 564 0.50 0.74 13.18
N SER A 565 -0.16 -0.05 12.35
CA SER A 565 -0.08 -1.51 12.37
C SER A 565 1.32 -2.02 12.04
N TYR A 566 2.00 -1.41 11.07
CA TYR A 566 3.41 -1.72 10.74
C TYR A 566 4.38 -1.31 11.85
N LEU A 567 4.08 -0.26 12.61
CA LEU A 567 4.87 0.17 13.76
C LEU A 567 4.61 -0.66 15.03
N GLY A 568 3.75 -1.70 14.94
CA GLY A 568 3.48 -2.64 16.03
C GLY A 568 2.27 -2.28 16.90
N ALA A 569 1.45 -1.30 16.49
CA ALA A 569 0.18 -1.05 17.16
C ALA A 569 -0.81 -2.20 16.84
N THR A 570 -1.18 -2.98 17.85
CA THR A 570 -2.08 -4.14 17.73
C THR A 570 -3.55 -3.73 17.66
N VAL A 571 -3.91 -2.77 16.82
CA VAL A 571 -5.27 -2.24 16.78
C VAL A 571 -6.13 -2.98 15.77
N MET A 572 -5.60 -3.27 14.59
CA MET A 572 -6.28 -3.99 13.54
C MET A 572 -5.25 -4.56 12.56
N HIS A 573 -5.42 -5.79 12.08
CA HIS A 573 -4.50 -6.37 11.12
C HIS A 573 -4.66 -5.70 9.74
N PRO A 574 -3.58 -5.44 8.97
CA PRO A 574 -3.68 -4.83 7.65
C PRO A 574 -4.65 -5.53 6.68
N ASP A 575 -4.69 -6.87 6.71
CA ASP A 575 -5.57 -7.68 5.86
C ASP A 575 -7.06 -7.45 6.11
N VAL A 576 -7.42 -6.99 7.32
CA VAL A 576 -8.81 -6.64 7.67
C VAL A 576 -9.32 -5.45 6.86
N VAL A 577 -8.42 -4.56 6.53
CA VAL A 577 -8.75 -3.26 5.94
C VAL A 577 -8.90 -3.36 4.42
N GLU A 578 -8.25 -4.32 3.77
CA GLU A 578 -8.20 -4.43 2.32
C GLU A 578 -9.57 -4.50 1.62
N PRO A 579 -10.51 -5.36 2.04
CA PRO A 579 -11.80 -5.45 1.34
C PRO A 579 -12.63 -4.16 1.41
N VAL A 580 -12.59 -3.45 2.54
CA VAL A 580 -13.41 -2.25 2.77
C VAL A 580 -12.78 -0.97 2.24
N VAL A 581 -11.43 -0.90 2.16
CA VAL A 581 -10.73 0.27 1.59
C VAL A 581 -11.07 0.47 0.13
N LYS A 582 -11.10 -0.61 -0.65
CA LYS A 582 -11.42 -0.56 -2.08
C LYS A 582 -12.78 0.09 -2.36
N LEU A 583 -13.72 -0.05 -1.45
CA LEU A 583 -15.08 0.47 -1.56
C LEU A 583 -15.32 1.75 -0.74
N GLY A 584 -14.29 2.26 -0.06
CA GLY A 584 -14.40 3.47 0.76
C GLY A 584 -15.33 3.31 1.98
N ILE A 585 -15.59 2.08 2.44
CA ILE A 585 -16.51 1.79 3.56
C ILE A 585 -15.82 2.20 4.87
N PRO A 586 -16.34 3.16 5.65
CA PRO A 586 -15.73 3.55 6.92
C PRO A 586 -15.81 2.45 7.98
N ILE A 587 -14.78 2.36 8.83
CA ILE A 587 -14.78 1.49 10.01
C ILE A 587 -14.87 2.36 11.27
N ILE A 588 -15.77 2.02 12.18
CA ILE A 588 -15.86 2.65 13.51
C ILE A 588 -15.57 1.60 14.57
N ILE A 589 -14.63 1.90 15.47
CA ILE A 589 -14.35 1.06 16.64
C ILE A 589 -15.19 1.58 17.81
N LYS A 590 -16.01 0.71 18.37
CA LYS A 590 -16.95 1.02 19.47
C LYS A 590 -16.71 0.14 20.68
N ASN A 591 -16.95 0.70 21.84
CA ASN A 591 -16.83 -0.03 23.11
C ASN A 591 -18.16 -0.66 23.51
N THR A 592 -18.12 -1.92 23.94
CA THR A 592 -19.25 -2.68 24.48
C THR A 592 -19.34 -2.62 26.00
N MET A 593 -18.38 -1.97 26.69
CA MET A 593 -18.32 -1.87 28.14
C MET A 593 -18.93 -0.58 28.66
#